data_3ad7357c343a556aa587a568fa66a218
#
_entry.id   3ad7357c343a556aa587a568fa66a218
#
_cell.length_a   1.000
_cell.length_b   1.000
_cell.length_c   1.000
_cell.angle_alpha   90.00
_cell.angle_beta   90.00
_cell.angle_gamma   90.00
#
_symmetry.space_group_name_H-M   'P 1'
#
loop_
_entity.id
_entity.type
_entity.pdbx_description
1 polymer ?
#
loop_
_entity_poly.entity_id
_entity_poly.type
_entity_poly.pdbx_seq_one_letter_code
_entity_poly.pdbx_strand_id
1 'polypeptide(L)'
;MFRWFESLIDIFPPIEREMPPRSVWRFYLHYLRPLWPILLATLIAGLLLALVEVAMFDFLGRIVDMLAGKPVPDFFRQHAGELIWMAVITLVARPFFTGLHNLLVNQAIVPGLSNRSRWLMHNYVVRQSLGFFNNDFAGRIANRVMQTGTSLRESAVQMVDALWYIVVYTGSALWLFAQADPWLMAPLLLWLVVYVALMAFFVPRMKARAWVASDARSKATGRIVDGYTNISTLKLFAHAGREQAYVRDAIDELAVKHRRQTRVTTAMDTAIAVANGFLIVGTCALALW
;
A
#
# COMPACT_ATOMS: atom_id res chain seq x y z
N MET A 1 -0.56 -15.94 21.30
CA MET A 1 -0.91 -15.83 19.88
C MET A 1 -0.03 -14.79 19.16
N PHE A 2 0.02 -13.52 19.55
CA PHE A 2 0.83 -12.49 18.88
C PHE A 2 2.32 -12.84 18.78
N ARG A 3 2.96 -13.26 19.87
CA ARG A 3 4.39 -13.63 19.90
C ARG A 3 4.79 -14.68 18.85
N TRP A 4 3.88 -15.58 18.50
CA TRP A 4 4.16 -16.58 17.46
C TRP A 4 4.27 -15.93 16.08
N PHE A 5 3.36 -15.01 15.73
CA PHE A 5 3.44 -14.26 14.49
C PHE A 5 4.67 -13.32 14.44
N GLU A 6 5.00 -12.67 15.54
CA GLU A 6 6.19 -11.82 15.69
C GLU A 6 7.50 -12.60 15.47
N SER A 7 7.52 -13.89 15.85
CA SER A 7 8.70 -14.76 15.68
C SER A 7 8.86 -15.38 14.30
N LEU A 8 7.90 -15.19 13.38
CA LEU A 8 7.97 -15.76 12.03
C LEU A 8 9.08 -15.16 11.16
N ILE A 9 9.50 -13.93 11.43
CA ILE A 9 10.58 -13.27 10.70
C ILE A 9 11.75 -13.04 11.64
N ASP A 10 12.88 -13.69 11.35
CA ASP A 10 14.15 -13.40 12.00
C ASP A 10 14.64 -12.01 11.58
N ILE A 11 14.67 -11.09 12.55
CA ILE A 11 15.11 -9.69 12.35
C ILE A 11 16.63 -9.60 12.18
N PHE A 12 17.39 -10.52 12.78
CA PHE A 12 18.84 -10.52 12.84
C PHE A 12 19.46 -11.74 12.13
N PRO A 13 19.21 -11.94 10.83
CA PRO A 13 19.79 -13.06 10.10
C PRO A 13 21.30 -12.97 10.05
N PRO A 14 21.98 -14.10 9.77
CA PRO A 14 23.40 -14.13 9.49
C PRO A 14 23.75 -13.11 8.38
N ILE A 15 24.87 -12.44 8.56
CA ILE A 15 25.26 -11.34 7.70
C ILE A 15 25.87 -11.91 6.41
N GLU A 16 25.15 -11.84 5.32
CA GLU A 16 25.66 -12.14 3.99
C GLU A 16 26.59 -11.03 3.52
N ARG A 17 27.69 -11.39 2.84
CA ARG A 17 28.69 -10.43 2.32
C ARG A 17 28.28 -9.85 0.95
N GLU A 18 27.10 -10.18 0.45
CA GLU A 18 26.65 -9.76 -0.86
C GLU A 18 26.26 -8.29 -0.89
N MET A 19 26.64 -7.61 -1.98
CA MET A 19 26.19 -6.24 -2.22
C MET A 19 24.72 -6.22 -2.63
N PRO A 20 23.89 -5.34 -2.05
CA PRO A 20 22.52 -5.15 -2.51
C PRO A 20 22.49 -4.80 -4.00
N PRO A 21 21.61 -5.41 -4.79
CA PRO A 21 21.52 -5.15 -6.23
C PRO A 21 21.17 -3.69 -6.54
N ARG A 22 21.76 -3.13 -7.58
CA ARG A 22 21.51 -1.75 -8.01
C ARG A 22 20.14 -1.56 -8.67
N SER A 23 19.57 -2.61 -9.27
CA SER A 23 18.24 -2.56 -9.89
C SER A 23 17.15 -2.62 -8.82
N VAL A 24 16.17 -1.71 -8.89
CA VAL A 24 15.06 -1.63 -7.93
C VAL A 24 14.33 -2.97 -7.81
N TRP A 25 14.00 -3.63 -8.92
CA TRP A 25 13.30 -4.92 -8.91
C TRP A 25 14.11 -6.03 -8.24
N ARG A 26 15.42 -6.13 -8.57
CA ARG A 26 16.32 -7.11 -7.94
C ARG A 26 16.53 -6.80 -6.45
N PHE A 27 16.55 -5.52 -6.08
CA PHE A 27 16.62 -5.09 -4.70
C PHE A 27 15.39 -5.58 -3.90
N TYR A 28 14.18 -5.39 -4.43
CA TYR A 28 12.97 -5.94 -3.79
C TYR A 28 13.06 -7.46 -3.65
N LEU A 29 13.40 -8.18 -4.72
CA LEU A 29 13.53 -9.64 -4.69
C LEU A 29 14.58 -10.11 -3.67
N HIS A 30 15.72 -9.43 -3.55
CA HIS A 30 16.76 -9.77 -2.58
C HIS A 30 16.23 -9.78 -1.12
N TYR A 31 15.46 -8.76 -0.74
CA TYR A 31 14.92 -8.67 0.62
C TYR A 31 13.65 -9.48 0.84
N LEU A 32 12.84 -9.70 -0.19
CA LEU A 32 11.56 -10.41 -0.07
C LEU A 32 11.70 -11.92 -0.26
N ARG A 33 12.67 -12.38 -1.06
CA ARG A 33 12.87 -13.81 -1.35
C ARG A 33 12.99 -14.68 -0.09
N PRO A 34 13.73 -14.32 0.98
CA PRO A 34 13.77 -15.13 2.19
C PRO A 34 12.45 -15.21 2.95
N LEU A 35 11.51 -14.30 2.67
CA LEU A 35 10.22 -14.17 3.34
C LEU A 35 9.06 -14.74 2.51
N TRP A 36 9.37 -15.44 1.39
CA TRP A 36 8.35 -15.96 0.49
C TRP A 36 7.27 -16.83 1.16
N PRO A 37 7.54 -17.66 2.22
CA PRO A 37 6.49 -18.45 2.83
C PRO A 37 5.45 -17.57 3.55
N ILE A 38 5.92 -16.50 4.21
CA ILE A 38 5.05 -15.58 4.93
C ILE A 38 4.26 -14.72 3.94
N LEU A 39 4.90 -14.26 2.88
CA LEU A 39 4.23 -13.53 1.80
C LEU A 39 3.17 -14.41 1.12
N LEU A 40 3.47 -15.68 0.87
CA LEU A 40 2.51 -16.63 0.32
C LEU A 40 1.34 -16.89 1.29
N ALA A 41 1.63 -17.07 2.59
CA ALA A 41 0.57 -17.21 3.61
C ALA A 41 -0.33 -15.96 3.65
N THR A 42 0.25 -14.76 3.55
CA THR A 42 -0.49 -13.51 3.50
C THR A 42 -1.33 -13.40 2.22
N LEU A 43 -0.78 -13.81 1.08
CA LEU A 43 -1.52 -13.90 -0.19
C LEU A 43 -2.71 -14.85 -0.08
N ILE A 44 -2.52 -16.04 0.49
CA ILE A 44 -3.61 -17.01 0.67
C ILE A 44 -4.68 -16.47 1.63
N ALA A 45 -4.27 -15.89 2.77
CA ALA A 45 -5.21 -15.28 3.71
C ALA A 45 -6.01 -14.14 3.07
N GLY A 46 -5.35 -13.29 2.28
CA GLY A 46 -5.99 -12.22 1.50
C GLY A 46 -6.95 -12.75 0.44
N LEU A 47 -6.59 -13.85 -0.26
CA LEU A 47 -7.49 -14.53 -1.20
C LEU A 47 -8.77 -15.02 -0.51
N LEU A 48 -8.61 -15.74 0.61
CA LEU A 48 -9.75 -16.28 1.35
C LEU A 48 -10.66 -15.16 1.86
N LEU A 49 -10.07 -14.07 2.35
CA LEU A 49 -10.82 -12.89 2.74
C LEU A 49 -11.59 -12.29 1.56
N ALA A 50 -10.94 -12.10 0.42
CA ALA A 50 -11.57 -11.53 -0.77
C ALA A 50 -12.72 -12.43 -1.29
N LEU A 51 -12.55 -13.77 -1.27
CA LEU A 51 -13.62 -14.70 -1.66
C LEU A 51 -14.81 -14.63 -0.70
N VAL A 52 -14.56 -14.48 0.60
CA VAL A 52 -15.65 -14.27 1.59
C VAL A 52 -16.39 -12.96 1.32
N GLU A 53 -15.69 -11.89 0.98
CA GLU A 53 -16.32 -10.61 0.65
C GLU A 53 -17.14 -10.68 -0.63
N VAL A 54 -16.67 -11.39 -1.67
CA VAL A 54 -17.46 -11.65 -2.88
C VAL A 54 -18.73 -12.47 -2.56
N ALA A 55 -18.61 -13.50 -1.72
CA ALA A 55 -19.77 -14.28 -1.28
C ALA A 55 -20.80 -13.43 -0.54
N MET A 56 -20.38 -12.42 0.22
CA MET A 56 -21.31 -11.49 0.89
C MET A 56 -22.13 -10.65 -0.11
N PHE A 57 -21.53 -10.24 -1.25
CA PHE A 57 -22.29 -9.57 -2.31
C PHE A 57 -23.29 -10.49 -2.96
N ASP A 58 -22.95 -11.77 -3.22
CA ASP A 58 -23.86 -12.78 -3.72
C ASP A 58 -25.04 -13.03 -2.73
N PHE A 59 -24.73 -13.06 -1.42
CA PHE A 59 -25.79 -13.17 -0.39
C PHE A 59 -26.77 -12.02 -0.42
N LEU A 60 -26.29 -10.78 -0.63
CA LEU A 60 -27.18 -9.63 -0.74
C LEU A 60 -28.15 -9.77 -1.93
N GLY A 61 -27.65 -10.22 -3.08
CA GLY A 61 -28.47 -10.52 -4.26
C GLY A 61 -29.53 -11.58 -3.95
N ARG A 62 -29.14 -12.72 -3.37
CA ARG A 62 -30.06 -13.81 -3.00
C ARG A 62 -31.12 -13.37 -2.00
N ILE A 63 -30.77 -12.55 -1.01
CA ILE A 63 -31.75 -12.00 -0.06
C ILE A 63 -32.78 -11.13 -0.79
N VAL A 64 -32.34 -10.30 -1.73
CA VAL A 64 -33.27 -9.48 -2.56
C VAL A 64 -34.17 -10.36 -3.39
N ASP A 65 -33.67 -11.42 -4.02
CA ASP A 65 -34.46 -12.37 -4.81
C ASP A 65 -35.47 -13.12 -3.96
N MET A 66 -35.10 -13.55 -2.75
CA MET A 66 -35.99 -14.18 -1.79
C MET A 66 -37.13 -13.24 -1.36
N LEU A 67 -36.84 -11.94 -1.19
CA LEU A 67 -37.83 -10.93 -0.81
C LEU A 67 -38.73 -10.50 -1.98
N ALA A 68 -38.27 -10.58 -3.21
CA ALA A 68 -39.05 -10.30 -4.41
C ALA A 68 -40.10 -11.38 -4.68
N GLY A 69 -39.95 -12.57 -4.08
CA GLY A 69 -40.99 -13.60 -4.05
C GLY A 69 -42.20 -13.19 -3.20
N LYS A 70 -43.35 -13.90 -3.35
CA LYS A 70 -44.54 -13.66 -2.53
C LYS A 70 -44.20 -13.82 -1.04
N PRO A 71 -44.68 -12.93 -0.14
CA PRO A 71 -44.44 -13.07 1.28
C PRO A 71 -44.98 -14.40 1.76
N VAL A 72 -44.09 -15.27 2.22
CA VAL A 72 -44.47 -16.59 2.77
C VAL A 72 -44.51 -16.44 4.28
N PRO A 73 -45.60 -16.84 4.96
CA PRO A 73 -45.73 -16.75 6.41
C PRO A 73 -44.58 -17.40 7.19
N ASP A 74 -43.94 -18.42 6.60
CA ASP A 74 -42.81 -19.19 7.18
C ASP A 74 -41.49 -18.89 6.51
N PHE A 75 -41.25 -17.68 6.01
CA PHE A 75 -40.01 -17.29 5.29
C PHE A 75 -38.72 -17.72 6.00
N PHE A 76 -38.58 -17.39 7.29
CA PHE A 76 -37.43 -17.75 8.07
C PHE A 76 -37.24 -19.25 8.23
N ARG A 77 -38.33 -20.00 8.31
CA ARG A 77 -38.30 -21.46 8.47
C ARG A 77 -37.90 -22.15 7.17
N GLN A 78 -38.36 -21.65 6.05
CA GLN A 78 -38.04 -22.22 4.72
C GLN A 78 -36.58 -21.93 4.30
N HIS A 79 -36.05 -20.74 4.63
CA HIS A 79 -34.73 -20.32 4.27
C HIS A 79 -33.73 -20.33 5.44
N ALA A 80 -34.08 -20.93 6.59
CA ALA A 80 -33.27 -20.93 7.80
C ALA A 80 -31.82 -21.44 7.56
N GLY A 81 -31.66 -22.53 6.81
CA GLY A 81 -30.36 -23.11 6.53
C GLY A 81 -29.45 -22.16 5.75
N GLU A 82 -30.01 -21.50 4.74
CA GLU A 82 -29.26 -20.55 3.90
C GLU A 82 -28.93 -19.28 4.68
N LEU A 83 -29.87 -18.75 5.44
CA LEU A 83 -29.63 -17.58 6.31
C LEU A 83 -28.60 -17.86 7.40
N ILE A 84 -28.64 -19.06 8.02
CA ILE A 84 -27.63 -19.48 9.00
C ILE A 84 -26.25 -19.58 8.34
N TRP A 85 -26.17 -20.16 7.14
CA TRP A 85 -24.92 -20.26 6.40
C TRP A 85 -24.35 -18.88 6.06
N MET A 86 -25.16 -17.94 5.59
CA MET A 86 -24.79 -16.55 5.35
C MET A 86 -24.29 -15.88 6.65
N ALA A 87 -25.01 -16.10 7.76
CA ALA A 87 -24.63 -15.58 9.06
C ALA A 87 -23.28 -16.15 9.54
N VAL A 88 -23.04 -17.46 9.37
CA VAL A 88 -21.77 -18.11 9.74
C VAL A 88 -20.62 -17.53 8.91
N ILE A 89 -20.79 -17.37 7.61
CA ILE A 89 -19.75 -16.78 6.76
C ILE A 89 -19.45 -15.33 7.19
N THR A 90 -20.49 -14.53 7.44
CA THR A 90 -20.34 -13.12 7.78
C THR A 90 -19.77 -12.91 9.19
N LEU A 91 -20.25 -13.68 10.19
CA LEU A 91 -19.93 -13.46 11.60
C LEU A 91 -18.74 -14.28 12.08
N VAL A 92 -18.38 -15.36 11.40
CA VAL A 92 -17.28 -16.23 11.79
C VAL A 92 -16.15 -16.24 10.77
N ALA A 93 -16.44 -16.59 9.51
CA ALA A 93 -15.39 -16.74 8.49
C ALA A 93 -14.71 -15.39 8.17
N ARG A 94 -15.50 -14.32 7.97
CA ARG A 94 -14.95 -13.00 7.67
C ARG A 94 -14.05 -12.45 8.78
N PRO A 95 -14.47 -12.35 10.06
CA PRO A 95 -13.59 -11.91 11.14
C PRO A 95 -12.36 -12.80 11.32
N PHE A 96 -12.50 -14.11 11.12
CA PHE A 96 -11.39 -15.06 11.20
C PHE A 96 -10.31 -14.75 10.14
N PHE A 97 -10.69 -14.67 8.86
CA PHE A 97 -9.73 -14.40 7.79
C PHE A 97 -9.19 -12.96 7.84
N THR A 98 -10.01 -11.99 8.22
CA THR A 98 -9.55 -10.61 8.49
C THR A 98 -8.52 -10.58 9.62
N GLY A 99 -8.79 -11.28 10.72
CA GLY A 99 -7.88 -11.39 11.84
C GLY A 99 -6.57 -12.08 11.45
N LEU A 100 -6.65 -13.18 10.71
CA LEU A 100 -5.48 -13.92 10.22
C LEU A 100 -4.62 -13.05 9.28
N HIS A 101 -5.22 -12.38 8.31
CA HIS A 101 -4.53 -11.47 7.40
C HIS A 101 -3.85 -10.33 8.17
N ASN A 102 -4.58 -9.69 9.08
CA ASN A 102 -4.04 -8.61 9.92
C ASN A 102 -2.91 -9.08 10.84
N LEU A 103 -2.97 -10.29 11.37
CA LEU A 103 -1.89 -10.87 12.18
C LEU A 103 -0.63 -11.09 11.34
N LEU A 104 -0.76 -11.64 10.13
CA LEU A 104 0.37 -11.81 9.21
C LEU A 104 0.98 -10.47 8.78
N VAL A 105 0.14 -9.50 8.41
CA VAL A 105 0.62 -8.18 7.98
C VAL A 105 1.19 -7.39 9.16
N ASN A 106 0.41 -7.16 10.22
CA ASN A 106 0.76 -6.20 11.26
C ASN A 106 1.73 -6.75 12.30
N GLN A 107 1.75 -8.06 12.56
CA GLN A 107 2.63 -8.66 13.56
C GLN A 107 3.88 -9.31 12.95
N ALA A 108 3.78 -9.89 11.75
CA ALA A 108 4.94 -10.50 11.11
C ALA A 108 5.62 -9.55 10.11
N ILE A 109 4.90 -9.12 9.04
CA ILE A 109 5.54 -8.38 7.94
C ILE A 109 5.95 -6.96 8.35
N VAL A 110 5.05 -6.20 9.00
CA VAL A 110 5.31 -4.78 9.31
C VAL A 110 6.54 -4.60 10.20
N PRO A 111 6.67 -5.21 11.37
CA PRO A 111 7.88 -5.09 12.19
C PRO A 111 9.05 -5.91 11.64
N GLY A 112 8.80 -7.13 11.17
CA GLY A 112 9.82 -8.07 10.74
C GLY A 112 10.60 -7.58 9.53
N LEU A 113 9.92 -7.30 8.42
CA LEU A 113 10.56 -6.86 7.17
C LEU A 113 11.26 -5.50 7.33
N SER A 114 10.63 -4.54 8.03
CA SER A 114 11.24 -3.23 8.26
C SER A 114 12.55 -3.33 9.03
N ASN A 115 12.55 -4.05 10.16
CA ASN A 115 13.71 -4.13 11.02
C ASN A 115 14.79 -5.06 10.46
N ARG A 116 14.41 -6.17 9.82
CA ARG A 116 15.35 -7.03 9.09
C ARG A 116 16.07 -6.25 7.99
N SER A 117 15.33 -5.47 7.20
CA SER A 117 15.93 -4.64 6.14
C SER A 117 16.87 -3.60 6.70
N ARG A 118 16.49 -2.91 7.78
CA ARG A 118 17.35 -1.92 8.48
C ARG A 118 18.63 -2.57 8.99
N TRP A 119 18.53 -3.75 9.61
CA TRP A 119 19.68 -4.50 10.09
C TRP A 119 20.65 -4.85 8.97
N LEU A 120 20.17 -5.43 7.89
CA LEU A 120 21.00 -5.79 6.74
C LEU A 120 21.63 -4.56 6.08
N MET A 121 20.88 -3.48 5.90
CA MET A 121 21.39 -2.22 5.35
C MET A 121 22.42 -1.56 6.27
N HIS A 122 22.20 -1.55 7.58
CA HIS A 122 23.15 -1.03 8.55
C HIS A 122 24.48 -1.78 8.45
N ASN A 123 24.45 -3.11 8.45
CA ASN A 123 25.64 -3.94 8.31
C ASN A 123 26.37 -3.72 6.98
N TYR A 124 25.64 -3.47 5.89
CA TYR A 124 26.24 -3.10 4.62
C TYR A 124 26.92 -1.73 4.69
N VAL A 125 26.28 -0.74 5.28
CA VAL A 125 26.79 0.64 5.40
C VAL A 125 28.05 0.68 6.26
N VAL A 126 28.07 0.03 7.42
CA VAL A 126 29.24 0.03 8.32
C VAL A 126 30.51 -0.52 7.65
N ARG A 127 30.37 -1.34 6.63
CA ARG A 127 31.49 -1.92 5.86
C ARG A 127 31.99 -1.03 4.72
N GLN A 128 31.40 0.15 4.53
CA GLN A 128 31.89 1.08 3.51
C GLN A 128 33.19 1.73 3.92
N SER A 129 33.92 2.29 2.95
CA SER A 129 35.17 2.97 3.17
C SER A 129 35.02 4.26 3.98
N LEU A 130 36.06 4.70 4.65
CA LEU A 130 36.09 6.02 5.31
C LEU A 130 35.74 7.16 4.37
N GLY A 131 36.17 7.07 3.09
CA GLY A 131 35.81 8.06 2.07
C GLY A 131 34.31 8.17 1.82
N PHE A 132 33.56 7.07 1.94
CA PHE A 132 32.11 7.09 1.86
C PHE A 132 31.48 7.95 2.98
N PHE A 133 31.98 7.79 4.22
CA PHE A 133 31.49 8.55 5.37
C PHE A 133 31.94 10.01 5.37
N ASN A 134 33.10 10.30 4.84
CA ASN A 134 33.62 11.67 4.73
C ASN A 134 32.88 12.48 3.64
N ASN A 135 32.28 11.80 2.64
CA ASN A 135 31.58 12.45 1.52
C ASN A 135 30.09 12.60 1.76
N ASP A 136 29.51 12.07 2.85
CA ASP A 136 28.10 12.15 3.16
C ASP A 136 27.87 12.37 4.65
N PHE A 137 26.81 13.11 5.01
CA PHE A 137 26.46 13.37 6.41
C PHE A 137 25.92 12.10 7.08
N ALA A 138 26.43 11.80 8.28
CA ALA A 138 26.01 10.63 9.06
C ALA A 138 24.50 10.56 9.27
N GLY A 139 23.85 11.70 9.57
CA GLY A 139 22.40 11.80 9.70
C GLY A 139 21.63 11.47 8.42
N ARG A 140 22.17 11.84 7.24
CA ARG A 140 21.58 11.51 5.94
C ARG A 140 21.66 10.01 5.65
N ILE A 141 22.80 9.40 5.94
CA ILE A 141 23.03 7.95 5.78
C ILE A 141 22.05 7.19 6.70
N ALA A 142 21.99 7.56 7.98
CA ALA A 142 21.09 6.94 8.95
C ALA A 142 19.60 7.06 8.52
N ASN A 143 19.18 8.24 8.09
CA ASN A 143 17.81 8.47 7.62
C ASN A 143 17.48 7.63 6.39
N ARG A 144 18.40 7.47 5.43
CA ARG A 144 18.21 6.59 4.27
C ARG A 144 17.99 5.13 4.69
N VAL A 145 18.82 4.62 5.61
CA VAL A 145 18.66 3.24 6.13
C VAL A 145 17.28 3.06 6.77
N MET A 146 16.89 3.98 7.65
CA MET A 146 15.61 3.91 8.35
C MET A 146 14.40 4.01 7.40
N GLN A 147 14.47 4.94 6.45
CA GLN A 147 13.37 5.19 5.51
C GLN A 147 13.24 4.08 4.46
N THR A 148 14.37 3.53 3.97
CA THR A 148 14.32 2.45 2.97
C THR A 148 13.65 1.21 3.51
N GLY A 149 13.90 0.83 4.79
CA GLY A 149 13.21 -0.30 5.42
C GLY A 149 11.69 -0.10 5.51
N THR A 150 11.25 1.11 5.82
CA THR A 150 9.83 1.46 5.83
C THR A 150 9.20 1.41 4.44
N SER A 151 9.85 2.02 3.45
CA SER A 151 9.34 2.06 2.07
C SER A 151 9.28 0.66 1.42
N LEU A 152 10.27 -0.19 1.70
CA LEU A 152 10.28 -1.58 1.23
C LEU A 152 9.08 -2.36 1.77
N ARG A 153 8.82 -2.24 3.07
CA ARG A 153 7.65 -2.86 3.72
C ARG A 153 6.34 -2.36 3.13
N GLU A 154 6.15 -1.04 3.06
CA GLU A 154 4.92 -0.43 2.54
C GLU A 154 4.63 -0.89 1.11
N SER A 155 5.65 -0.88 0.26
CA SER A 155 5.50 -1.35 -1.11
C SER A 155 5.18 -2.85 -1.18
N ALA A 156 5.80 -3.68 -0.32
CA ALA A 156 5.52 -5.12 -0.30
C ALA A 156 4.08 -5.42 0.13
N VAL A 157 3.59 -4.77 1.19
CA VAL A 157 2.20 -4.93 1.65
C VAL A 157 1.21 -4.45 0.59
N GLN A 158 1.43 -3.24 0.04
CA GLN A 158 0.56 -2.70 -1.02
C GLN A 158 0.53 -3.57 -2.28
N MET A 159 1.64 -4.21 -2.65
CA MET A 159 1.65 -5.15 -3.80
C MET A 159 0.79 -6.38 -3.52
N VAL A 160 0.82 -6.93 -2.31
CA VAL A 160 -0.01 -8.08 -1.92
C VAL A 160 -1.50 -7.69 -1.95
N ASP A 161 -1.86 -6.57 -1.33
CA ASP A 161 -3.25 -6.12 -1.24
C ASP A 161 -3.81 -5.73 -2.62
N ALA A 162 -3.03 -4.98 -3.42
CA ALA A 162 -3.44 -4.57 -4.75
C ALA A 162 -3.65 -5.74 -5.70
N LEU A 163 -2.84 -6.81 -5.60
CA LEU A 163 -2.98 -7.99 -6.44
C LEU A 163 -4.37 -8.62 -6.26
N TRP A 164 -4.81 -8.82 -5.00
CA TRP A 164 -6.10 -9.44 -4.72
C TRP A 164 -7.26 -8.52 -5.04
N TYR A 165 -7.12 -7.23 -4.77
CA TYR A 165 -8.13 -6.25 -5.15
C TYR A 165 -8.39 -6.29 -6.66
N ILE A 166 -7.34 -6.26 -7.47
CA ILE A 166 -7.49 -6.26 -8.94
C ILE A 166 -7.98 -7.63 -9.45
N VAL A 167 -7.34 -8.72 -9.04
CA VAL A 167 -7.60 -10.05 -9.61
C VAL A 167 -8.95 -10.59 -9.14
N VAL A 168 -9.20 -10.58 -7.83
CA VAL A 168 -10.40 -11.23 -7.29
C VAL A 168 -11.63 -10.37 -7.52
N TYR A 169 -11.60 -9.08 -7.15
CA TYR A 169 -12.81 -8.25 -7.30
C TYR A 169 -13.17 -7.99 -8.75
N THR A 170 -12.19 -7.66 -9.61
CA THR A 170 -12.47 -7.46 -11.03
C THR A 170 -12.89 -8.77 -11.71
N GLY A 171 -12.22 -9.87 -11.39
CA GLY A 171 -12.55 -11.18 -11.93
C GLY A 171 -13.95 -11.66 -11.49
N SER A 172 -14.28 -11.48 -10.21
CA SER A 172 -15.61 -11.83 -9.67
C SER A 172 -16.71 -10.95 -10.26
N ALA A 173 -16.48 -9.65 -10.40
CA ALA A 173 -17.43 -8.74 -11.02
C ALA A 173 -17.70 -9.10 -12.48
N LEU A 174 -16.63 -9.40 -13.26
CA LEU A 174 -16.77 -9.87 -14.63
C LEU A 174 -17.55 -11.18 -14.72
N TRP A 175 -17.27 -12.12 -13.82
CA TRP A 175 -17.97 -13.40 -13.78
C TRP A 175 -19.45 -13.25 -13.42
N LEU A 176 -19.80 -12.44 -12.42
CA LEU A 176 -21.17 -12.14 -12.04
C LEU A 176 -21.94 -11.44 -13.17
N PHE A 177 -21.33 -10.45 -13.81
CA PHE A 177 -21.96 -9.77 -14.94
C PHE A 177 -22.17 -10.69 -16.14
N ALA A 178 -21.19 -11.57 -16.44
CA ALA A 178 -21.34 -12.55 -17.52
C ALA A 178 -22.50 -13.54 -17.30
N GLN A 179 -22.80 -13.86 -16.04
CA GLN A 179 -23.93 -14.74 -15.70
C GLN A 179 -25.29 -14.02 -15.79
N ALA A 180 -25.34 -12.74 -15.41
CA ALA A 180 -26.56 -11.94 -15.43
C ALA A 180 -26.89 -11.53 -16.88
N ASP A 181 -26.02 -10.78 -17.51
CA ASP A 181 -26.09 -10.37 -18.91
C ASP A 181 -24.67 -10.01 -19.42
N PRO A 182 -24.17 -10.64 -20.51
CA PRO A 182 -22.87 -10.31 -21.09
C PRO A 182 -22.69 -8.83 -21.45
N TRP A 183 -23.76 -8.09 -21.77
CA TRP A 183 -23.69 -6.66 -22.06
C TRP A 183 -23.26 -5.82 -20.84
N LEU A 184 -23.56 -6.27 -19.63
CA LEU A 184 -23.13 -5.59 -18.38
C LEU A 184 -21.60 -5.63 -18.19
N MET A 185 -20.88 -6.49 -18.90
CA MET A 185 -19.42 -6.49 -18.90
C MET A 185 -18.83 -5.26 -19.61
N ALA A 186 -19.55 -4.68 -20.59
CA ALA A 186 -19.02 -3.61 -21.42
C ALA A 186 -18.61 -2.35 -20.63
N PRO A 187 -19.42 -1.80 -19.70
CA PRO A 187 -19.00 -0.68 -18.86
C PRO A 187 -17.77 -0.99 -18.00
N LEU A 188 -17.67 -2.22 -17.46
CA LEU A 188 -16.56 -2.62 -16.62
C LEU A 188 -15.25 -2.77 -17.43
N LEU A 189 -15.32 -3.36 -18.63
CA LEU A 189 -14.17 -3.46 -19.52
C LEU A 189 -13.72 -2.08 -20.01
N LEU A 190 -14.65 -1.20 -20.35
CA LEU A 190 -14.34 0.18 -20.73
C LEU A 190 -13.67 0.91 -19.56
N TRP A 191 -14.21 0.77 -18.36
CA TRP A 191 -13.62 1.34 -17.15
C TRP A 191 -12.21 0.82 -16.90
N LEU A 192 -11.95 -0.48 -17.09
CA LEU A 192 -10.63 -1.08 -16.94
C LEU A 192 -9.62 -0.46 -17.91
N VAL A 193 -10.02 -0.26 -19.18
CA VAL A 193 -9.19 0.42 -20.19
C VAL A 193 -8.88 1.85 -19.78
N VAL A 194 -9.91 2.60 -19.35
CA VAL A 194 -9.75 3.97 -18.85
C VAL A 194 -8.83 4.01 -17.64
N TYR A 195 -9.02 3.10 -16.67
CA TYR A 195 -8.18 2.99 -15.49
C TYR A 195 -6.71 2.76 -15.83
N VAL A 196 -6.42 1.80 -16.73
CA VAL A 196 -5.06 1.54 -17.19
C VAL A 196 -4.46 2.76 -17.90
N ALA A 197 -5.24 3.45 -18.73
CA ALA A 197 -4.81 4.68 -19.39
C ALA A 197 -4.50 5.81 -18.39
N LEU A 198 -5.34 5.99 -17.36
CA LEU A 198 -5.10 6.94 -16.27
C LEU A 198 -3.81 6.59 -15.51
N MET A 199 -3.60 5.32 -15.17
CA MET A 199 -2.36 4.89 -14.51
C MET A 199 -1.13 5.15 -15.40
N ALA A 200 -1.19 4.80 -16.66
CA ALA A 200 -0.09 5.05 -17.62
C ALA A 200 0.22 6.56 -17.76
N PHE A 201 -0.79 7.43 -17.63
CA PHE A 201 -0.63 8.87 -17.70
C PHE A 201 -0.11 9.49 -16.40
N PHE A 202 -0.69 9.13 -15.24
CA PHE A 202 -0.40 9.78 -13.96
C PHE A 202 0.83 9.22 -13.25
N VAL A 203 1.07 7.89 -13.28
CA VAL A 203 2.15 7.27 -12.52
C VAL A 203 3.55 7.82 -12.88
N PRO A 204 3.94 7.98 -14.17
CA PRO A 204 5.22 8.58 -14.51
C PRO A 204 5.35 10.04 -14.02
N ARG A 205 4.25 10.80 -14.08
CA ARG A 205 4.21 12.20 -13.61
C ARG A 205 4.34 12.30 -12.11
N MET A 206 3.65 11.41 -11.36
CA MET A 206 3.78 11.31 -9.91
C MET A 206 5.20 10.95 -9.51
N LYS A 207 5.81 9.96 -10.17
CA LYS A 207 7.19 9.55 -9.92
C LYS A 207 8.16 10.72 -10.10
N ALA A 208 8.04 11.48 -11.19
CA ALA A 208 8.91 12.63 -11.46
C ALA A 208 8.74 13.73 -10.40
N ARG A 209 7.50 14.04 -9.99
CA ARG A 209 7.22 15.04 -8.95
C ARG A 209 7.64 14.59 -7.56
N ALA A 210 7.42 13.32 -7.23
CA ALA A 210 7.85 12.73 -5.97
C ALA A 210 9.38 12.78 -5.81
N TRP A 211 10.13 12.53 -6.88
CA TRP A 211 11.59 12.62 -6.85
C TRP A 211 12.05 14.04 -6.53
N VAL A 212 11.49 15.06 -7.21
CA VAL A 212 11.81 16.47 -6.96
C VAL A 212 11.45 16.92 -5.54
N ALA A 213 10.30 16.46 -5.01
CA ALA A 213 9.89 16.76 -3.64
C ALA A 213 10.79 16.07 -2.60
N SER A 214 11.25 14.84 -2.90
CA SER A 214 12.19 14.11 -2.06
C SER A 214 13.56 14.79 -1.99
N ASP A 215 14.07 15.33 -3.12
CA ASP A 215 15.31 16.09 -3.15
C ASP A 215 15.21 17.37 -2.31
N ALA A 216 14.11 18.13 -2.46
CA ALA A 216 13.86 19.33 -1.66
C ALA A 216 13.74 19.01 -0.16
N ARG A 217 13.12 17.87 0.19
CA ARG A 217 13.05 17.39 1.58
C ARG A 217 14.45 17.11 2.14
N SER A 218 15.29 16.42 1.36
CA SER A 218 16.66 16.10 1.76
C SER A 218 17.50 17.38 1.99
N LYS A 219 17.32 18.39 1.12
CA LYS A 219 17.98 19.69 1.28
C LYS A 219 17.52 20.43 2.53
N ALA A 220 16.19 20.47 2.79
CA ALA A 220 15.66 21.10 4.00
C ALA A 220 16.16 20.41 5.27
N THR A 221 16.12 19.06 5.30
CA THR A 221 16.68 18.28 6.41
C THR A 221 18.17 18.55 6.61
N GLY A 222 18.95 18.60 5.52
CA GLY A 222 20.38 18.90 5.58
C GLY A 222 20.63 20.25 6.24
N ARG A 223 19.94 21.32 5.81
CA ARG A 223 20.11 22.67 6.42
C ARG A 223 19.78 22.70 7.91
N ILE A 224 18.69 22.02 8.32
CA ILE A 224 18.31 21.94 9.74
C ILE A 224 19.39 21.19 10.55
N VAL A 225 19.87 20.07 10.04
CA VAL A 225 20.93 19.28 10.72
C VAL A 225 22.21 20.07 10.81
N ASP A 226 22.62 20.78 9.75
CA ASP A 226 23.81 21.64 9.77
C ASP A 226 23.70 22.74 10.84
N GLY A 227 22.53 23.42 10.94
CA GLY A 227 22.25 24.39 11.97
C GLY A 227 22.37 23.82 13.39
N TYR A 228 21.82 22.64 13.64
CA TYR A 228 21.90 21.98 14.94
C TYR A 228 23.30 21.48 15.28
N THR A 229 24.03 20.97 14.29
CA THR A 229 25.42 20.53 14.46
C THR A 229 26.33 21.70 14.87
N ASN A 230 26.08 22.89 14.31
CA ASN A 230 26.83 24.11 14.55
C ASN A 230 26.15 25.07 15.54
N ILE A 231 25.26 24.57 16.39
CA ILE A 231 24.41 25.42 17.26
C ILE A 231 25.19 26.32 18.20
N SER A 232 26.35 25.86 18.68
CA SER A 232 27.23 26.66 19.54
C SER A 232 27.74 27.90 18.81
N THR A 233 28.18 27.73 17.56
CA THR A 233 28.64 28.82 16.70
C THR A 233 27.52 29.80 16.39
N LEU A 234 26.32 29.29 16.05
CA LEU A 234 25.14 30.12 15.81
C LEU A 234 24.74 30.95 17.02
N LYS A 235 24.79 30.36 18.23
CA LYS A 235 24.48 31.09 19.49
C LYS A 235 25.53 32.12 19.85
N LEU A 236 26.81 31.80 19.61
CA LEU A 236 27.91 32.74 19.93
C LEU A 236 27.91 33.99 19.06
N PHE A 237 27.59 33.84 17.76
CA PHE A 237 27.59 34.94 16.80
C PHE A 237 26.27 35.67 16.63
N ALA A 238 25.26 35.33 17.42
CA ALA A 238 23.92 35.96 17.44
C ALA A 238 23.23 36.03 16.05
N HIS A 239 23.53 35.12 15.13
CA HIS A 239 22.99 35.12 13.76
C HIS A 239 21.68 34.35 13.62
N ALA A 240 20.87 34.23 14.68
CA ALA A 240 19.60 33.52 14.71
C ALA A 240 18.64 33.93 13.56
N GLY A 241 18.58 35.21 13.21
CA GLY A 241 17.74 35.71 12.13
C GLY A 241 18.16 35.23 10.73
N ARG A 242 19.48 35.13 10.48
CA ARG A 242 19.99 34.61 9.19
C ARG A 242 19.72 33.11 9.05
N GLU A 243 19.92 32.36 10.12
CA GLU A 243 19.65 30.94 10.15
C GLU A 243 18.17 30.64 9.95
N GLN A 244 17.31 31.38 10.63
CA GLN A 244 15.86 31.26 10.43
C GLN A 244 15.46 31.53 8.97
N ALA A 245 16.01 32.56 8.33
CA ALA A 245 15.77 32.84 6.90
C ALA A 245 16.28 31.69 6.02
N TYR A 246 17.48 31.17 6.28
CA TYR A 246 18.09 30.09 5.52
C TYR A 246 17.30 28.77 5.57
N VAL A 247 16.78 28.41 6.75
CA VAL A 247 15.93 27.23 6.94
C VAL A 247 14.53 27.48 6.35
N ARG A 248 13.98 28.69 6.53
CA ARG A 248 12.68 29.08 5.98
C ARG A 248 12.64 28.92 4.46
N ASP A 249 13.67 29.39 3.75
CA ASP A 249 13.77 29.28 2.29
C ASP A 249 13.74 27.80 1.83
N ALA A 250 14.43 26.92 2.58
CA ALA A 250 14.42 25.49 2.26
C ALA A 250 13.06 24.83 2.51
N ILE A 251 12.37 25.24 3.59
CA ILE A 251 11.05 24.73 3.91
C ILE A 251 10.03 25.26 2.89
N ASP A 252 10.15 26.51 2.43
CA ASP A 252 9.25 27.06 1.40
C ASP A 252 9.48 26.36 0.05
N GLU A 253 10.72 26.12 -0.35
CA GLU A 253 11.02 25.32 -1.55
C GLU A 253 10.40 23.93 -1.45
N LEU A 254 10.57 23.24 -0.32
CA LEU A 254 9.95 21.94 -0.06
C LEU A 254 8.43 22.01 -0.17
N ALA A 255 7.80 23.02 0.45
CA ALA A 255 6.35 23.21 0.42
C ALA A 255 5.82 23.42 -1.00
N VAL A 256 6.52 24.23 -1.83
CA VAL A 256 6.17 24.45 -3.23
C VAL A 256 6.27 23.15 -4.04
N LYS A 257 7.35 22.39 -3.89
CA LYS A 257 7.55 21.12 -4.61
C LYS A 257 6.53 20.06 -4.17
N HIS A 258 6.28 19.97 -2.87
CA HIS A 258 5.28 19.05 -2.31
C HIS A 258 3.86 19.40 -2.79
N ARG A 259 3.47 20.67 -2.79
CA ARG A 259 2.18 21.11 -3.36
C ARG A 259 2.03 20.73 -4.84
N ARG A 260 3.10 20.80 -5.64
CA ARG A 260 3.06 20.36 -7.04
C ARG A 260 2.90 18.85 -7.18
N GLN A 261 3.45 18.07 -6.26
CA GLN A 261 3.25 16.62 -6.21
C GLN A 261 1.80 16.30 -5.84
N THR A 262 1.28 16.89 -4.76
CA THR A 262 -0.09 16.62 -4.28
C THR A 262 -1.17 17.05 -5.29
N ARG A 263 -0.94 18.10 -6.09
CA ARG A 263 -1.84 18.45 -7.19
C ARG A 263 -2.00 17.32 -8.21
N VAL A 264 -0.92 16.62 -8.55
CA VAL A 264 -0.99 15.47 -9.47
C VAL A 264 -1.75 14.31 -8.84
N THR A 265 -1.53 14.05 -7.54
CA THR A 265 -2.29 13.05 -6.80
C THR A 265 -3.78 13.38 -6.78
N THR A 266 -4.14 14.60 -6.39
CA THR A 266 -5.55 15.06 -6.39
C THR A 266 -6.21 14.95 -7.76
N ALA A 267 -5.49 15.34 -8.83
CA ALA A 267 -6.01 15.21 -10.20
C ALA A 267 -6.25 13.75 -10.58
N MET A 268 -5.34 12.84 -10.19
CA MET A 268 -5.50 11.40 -10.41
C MET A 268 -6.71 10.85 -9.65
N ASP A 269 -6.82 11.15 -8.37
CA ASP A 269 -7.91 10.66 -7.51
C ASP A 269 -9.26 11.17 -8.02
N THR A 270 -9.32 12.44 -8.46
CA THR A 270 -10.53 13.02 -9.07
C THR A 270 -10.87 12.33 -10.39
N ALA A 271 -9.89 12.07 -11.26
CA ALA A 271 -10.12 11.38 -12.53
C ALA A 271 -10.63 9.94 -12.31
N ILE A 272 -10.08 9.23 -11.32
CA ILE A 272 -10.56 7.89 -10.93
C ILE A 272 -11.99 7.97 -10.38
N ALA A 273 -12.31 8.95 -9.53
CA ALA A 273 -13.66 9.14 -9.01
C ALA A 273 -14.68 9.40 -10.11
N VAL A 274 -14.33 10.20 -11.11
CA VAL A 274 -15.17 10.43 -12.30
C VAL A 274 -15.35 9.14 -13.10
N ALA A 275 -14.28 8.38 -13.34
CA ALA A 275 -14.35 7.10 -14.04
C ALA A 275 -15.25 6.08 -13.29
N ASN A 276 -15.16 6.04 -11.96
CA ASN A 276 -16.03 5.21 -11.12
C ASN A 276 -17.50 5.65 -11.21
N GLY A 277 -17.76 6.95 -11.26
CA GLY A 277 -19.10 7.49 -11.47
C GLY A 277 -19.70 7.04 -12.81
N PHE A 278 -18.92 7.10 -13.89
CA PHE A 278 -19.36 6.60 -15.20
C PHE A 278 -19.60 5.09 -15.22
N LEU A 279 -18.78 4.32 -14.52
CA LEU A 279 -19.00 2.88 -14.36
C LEU A 279 -20.36 2.60 -13.71
N ILE A 280 -20.64 3.23 -12.56
CA ILE A 280 -21.88 3.03 -11.82
C ILE A 280 -23.09 3.42 -12.67
N VAL A 281 -23.09 4.63 -13.23
CA VAL A 281 -24.22 5.13 -14.05
C VAL A 281 -24.39 4.28 -15.32
N GLY A 282 -23.30 3.92 -15.99
CA GLY A 282 -23.36 3.11 -17.20
C GLY A 282 -23.87 1.69 -16.94
N THR A 283 -23.44 1.06 -15.84
CA THR A 283 -23.94 -0.27 -15.44
C THR A 283 -25.41 -0.21 -15.06
N CYS A 284 -25.83 0.77 -14.26
CA CYS A 284 -27.25 0.95 -13.88
C CYS A 284 -28.13 1.24 -15.10
N ALA A 285 -27.68 2.09 -16.02
CA ALA A 285 -28.46 2.40 -17.22
C ALA A 285 -28.66 1.17 -18.13
N LEU A 286 -27.63 0.34 -18.30
CA LEU A 286 -27.74 -0.91 -19.04
C LEU A 286 -28.61 -1.96 -18.33
N ALA A 287 -28.54 -2.03 -17.01
CA ALA A 287 -29.35 -2.97 -16.23
C ALA A 287 -30.85 -2.61 -16.21
N LEU A 288 -31.19 -1.34 -16.46
CA LEU A 288 -32.59 -0.87 -16.53
C LEU A 288 -33.16 -0.92 -17.95
N TRP A 289 -32.33 -1.11 -18.96
CA TRP A 289 -32.73 -1.19 -20.37
C TRP A 289 -32.94 -2.63 -20.82
#